data_7195787d53e7a516c29be98080dd37bc
#
_entry.id   7195787d53e7a516c29be98080dd37bc
#
_cell.length_a   1.000
_cell.length_b   1.000
_cell.length_c   1.000
_cell.angle_alpha   90.00
_cell.angle_beta   90.00
_cell.angle_gamma   90.00
#
_symmetry.space_group_name_H-M   'P 1'
#
loop_
_entity.id
_entity.type
_entity.pdbx_description
1 polymer ?
#
loop_
_entity_poly.entity_id
_entity_poly.type
_entity_poly.pdbx_seq_one_letter_code
_entity_poly.pdbx_strand_id
1 'polypeptide(L)'
;MSSAPVTIRPVVTKKDRKAFVDFAWEVYKNDPAWVPPLKDEVHGLITPGKNPWFEHAKAQLWLAERGGKIVGRISAQVDELVQDHMGQGTGQWGMFEVLDAQAAEALIVTAEQWLRQQGMTRALGPISLSIWDEPGLEIEGFEQPPTAMMGHHRPEYEGMIEAAGYEKAKDLITYELDIRHWEDPKIDRLIAMGERNEQIRIRMVDKSKFNEEARLILNLLNDAWSNNWGYVPLTEAEIKYAGKKLRPIIFNELVRVAEVDGEPVAFMLTIPDINELTKDLNGELFPFNFIKLLWRLRKPRTRRLRVPLMGVAKKLHHTRMASMLAFMMIEYTRRDAVAKYGASVGEFGWILEDNKGMLSIAELPGAHVNHRYRVYEKAL
;
A
#
# COMPACT_ATOMS: atom_id res chain seq x y z
N MET A 1 -25.93 -24.51 7.41
CA MET A 1 -24.57 -24.51 6.80
C MET A 1 -24.26 -25.95 6.41
N SER A 2 -23.61 -26.21 5.27
CA SER A 2 -23.28 -27.57 4.80
C SER A 2 -22.33 -28.22 5.79
N SER A 3 -22.64 -29.46 6.22
CA SER A 3 -21.80 -30.29 7.13
C SER A 3 -20.56 -30.90 6.44
N ALA A 4 -20.32 -30.56 5.16
CA ALA A 4 -19.18 -31.07 4.41
C ALA A 4 -17.85 -30.49 4.95
N PRO A 5 -16.80 -31.31 5.06
CA PRO A 5 -15.49 -30.83 5.50
C PRO A 5 -14.89 -29.83 4.52
N VAL A 6 -14.04 -28.94 5.04
CA VAL A 6 -13.22 -28.06 4.22
C VAL A 6 -12.05 -28.85 3.66
N THR A 7 -11.80 -28.73 2.37
CA THR A 7 -10.63 -29.30 1.68
C THR A 7 -9.78 -28.19 1.12
N ILE A 8 -8.46 -28.30 1.26
CA ILE A 8 -7.51 -27.31 0.74
C ILE A 8 -6.84 -27.87 -0.52
N ARG A 9 -6.79 -27.06 -1.57
CA ARG A 9 -6.06 -27.41 -2.79
C ARG A 9 -5.14 -26.28 -3.26
N PRO A 10 -3.97 -26.62 -3.79
CA PRO A 10 -3.06 -25.61 -4.35
C PRO A 10 -3.62 -25.02 -5.64
N VAL A 11 -3.26 -23.75 -5.89
CA VAL A 11 -3.51 -23.06 -7.16
C VAL A 11 -2.37 -23.40 -8.13
N VAL A 12 -2.68 -24.16 -9.17
CA VAL A 12 -1.67 -24.63 -10.13
C VAL A 12 -1.95 -24.10 -11.55
N THR A 13 -3.20 -24.23 -11.98
CA THR A 13 -3.61 -23.91 -13.36
C THR A 13 -4.00 -22.43 -13.53
N LYS A 14 -4.10 -21.99 -14.78
CA LYS A 14 -4.68 -20.66 -15.10
C LYS A 14 -6.13 -20.54 -14.61
N LYS A 15 -6.88 -21.64 -14.65
CA LYS A 15 -8.27 -21.67 -14.15
C LYS A 15 -8.31 -21.47 -12.63
N ASP A 16 -7.39 -22.10 -11.90
CA ASP A 16 -7.29 -21.92 -10.45
C ASP A 16 -6.91 -20.49 -10.07
N ARG A 17 -5.93 -19.90 -10.78
CA ARG A 17 -5.57 -18.49 -10.57
C ARG A 17 -6.74 -17.54 -10.83
N LYS A 18 -7.54 -17.81 -11.87
CA LYS A 18 -8.76 -17.04 -12.11
C LYS A 18 -9.75 -17.18 -10.95
N ALA A 19 -9.99 -18.39 -10.48
CA ALA A 19 -10.88 -18.66 -9.35
C ALA A 19 -10.36 -18.01 -8.06
N PHE A 20 -9.05 -18.02 -7.83
CA PHE A 20 -8.40 -17.36 -6.70
C PHE A 20 -8.62 -15.84 -6.72
N VAL A 21 -8.47 -15.19 -7.87
CA VAL A 21 -8.72 -13.75 -8.03
C VAL A 21 -10.20 -13.45 -7.87
N ASP A 22 -11.07 -14.15 -8.58
CA ASP A 22 -12.51 -13.89 -8.61
C ASP A 22 -13.21 -14.11 -7.26
N PHE A 23 -12.60 -14.87 -6.33
CA PHE A 23 -13.21 -15.16 -5.03
C PHE A 23 -13.47 -13.91 -4.18
N ALA A 24 -12.67 -12.86 -4.30
CA ALA A 24 -12.91 -11.60 -3.60
C ALA A 24 -14.27 -10.97 -3.98
N TRP A 25 -14.72 -11.13 -5.25
CA TRP A 25 -16.04 -10.64 -5.69
C TRP A 25 -17.21 -11.37 -5.02
N GLU A 26 -17.02 -12.63 -4.60
CA GLU A 26 -18.02 -13.35 -3.81
C GLU A 26 -18.03 -12.87 -2.35
N VAL A 27 -16.85 -12.63 -1.77
CA VAL A 27 -16.70 -12.17 -0.39
C VAL A 27 -17.34 -10.80 -0.18
N TYR A 28 -17.06 -9.86 -1.08
CA TYR A 28 -17.42 -8.44 -0.93
C TYR A 28 -18.62 -8.00 -1.80
N LYS A 29 -19.39 -8.92 -2.37
CA LYS A 29 -20.50 -8.62 -3.30
C LYS A 29 -21.55 -7.64 -2.79
N ASN A 30 -21.72 -7.56 -1.46
CA ASN A 30 -22.69 -6.69 -0.80
C ASN A 30 -22.04 -5.58 0.03
N ASP A 31 -20.72 -5.40 -0.08
CA ASP A 31 -19.97 -4.42 0.67
C ASP A 31 -19.83 -3.10 -0.13
N PRO A 32 -20.50 -2.01 0.30
CA PRO A 32 -20.45 -0.74 -0.42
C PRO A 32 -19.08 -0.03 -0.29
N ALA A 33 -18.29 -0.37 0.72
CA ALA A 33 -16.96 0.20 0.96
C ALA A 33 -15.90 -0.47 0.07
N TRP A 34 -16.11 -1.70 -0.34
CA TRP A 34 -15.16 -2.41 -1.17
C TRP A 34 -15.02 -1.79 -2.57
N VAL A 35 -13.80 -1.61 -3.01
CA VAL A 35 -13.46 -1.19 -4.37
C VAL A 35 -12.78 -2.35 -5.08
N PRO A 36 -13.42 -2.92 -6.12
CA PRO A 36 -12.85 -4.03 -6.87
C PRO A 36 -11.51 -3.63 -7.52
N PRO A 37 -10.40 -4.34 -7.21
CA PRO A 37 -9.13 -4.10 -7.89
C PRO A 37 -9.21 -4.53 -9.35
N LEU A 38 -8.34 -3.98 -10.19
CA LEU A 38 -8.27 -4.42 -11.59
C LEU A 38 -7.77 -5.86 -11.65
N LYS A 39 -8.58 -6.78 -12.17
CA LYS A 39 -8.28 -8.22 -12.22
C LYS A 39 -6.96 -8.52 -12.92
N ASP A 40 -6.67 -7.80 -14.01
CA ASP A 40 -5.42 -7.98 -14.75
C ASP A 40 -4.19 -7.61 -13.92
N GLU A 41 -4.30 -6.62 -13.03
CA GLU A 41 -3.23 -6.23 -12.10
C GLU A 41 -3.00 -7.33 -11.06
N VAL A 42 -4.08 -7.84 -10.43
CA VAL A 42 -3.97 -8.94 -9.47
C VAL A 42 -3.42 -10.21 -10.13
N HIS A 43 -3.90 -10.54 -11.35
CA HIS A 43 -3.33 -11.64 -12.13
C HIS A 43 -1.84 -11.43 -12.45
N GLY A 44 -1.44 -10.20 -12.78
CA GLY A 44 -0.05 -9.85 -13.01
C GLY A 44 0.80 -10.05 -11.76
N LEU A 45 0.30 -9.59 -10.61
CA LEU A 45 0.97 -9.67 -9.31
C LEU A 45 1.31 -11.12 -8.91
N ILE A 46 0.35 -12.05 -9.04
CA ILE A 46 0.49 -13.46 -8.62
C ILE A 46 1.08 -14.39 -9.69
N THR A 47 1.56 -13.86 -10.83
CA THR A 47 2.03 -14.70 -11.92
C THR A 47 3.55 -14.62 -12.04
N PRO A 48 4.30 -15.73 -11.79
CA PRO A 48 5.72 -15.80 -12.07
C PRO A 48 6.03 -15.41 -13.51
N GLY A 49 7.14 -14.69 -13.72
CA GLY A 49 7.55 -14.16 -15.02
C GLY A 49 6.83 -12.87 -15.47
N LYS A 50 5.75 -12.46 -14.79
CA LYS A 50 5.13 -11.14 -14.98
C LYS A 50 5.54 -10.15 -13.90
N ASN A 51 5.58 -10.60 -12.64
CA ASN A 51 6.01 -9.81 -11.50
C ASN A 51 7.49 -10.14 -11.21
N PRO A 52 8.41 -9.16 -11.29
CA PRO A 52 9.83 -9.37 -11.04
C PRO A 52 10.15 -9.75 -9.59
N TRP A 53 9.26 -9.52 -8.65
CA TRP A 53 9.38 -10.00 -7.27
C TRP A 53 9.70 -11.51 -7.20
N PHE A 54 9.20 -12.31 -8.15
CA PHE A 54 9.51 -13.74 -8.25
C PHE A 54 10.95 -14.06 -8.65
N GLU A 55 11.79 -13.08 -8.95
CA GLU A 55 13.21 -13.28 -9.23
C GLU A 55 14.01 -13.59 -7.95
N HIS A 56 13.52 -13.13 -6.78
CA HIS A 56 14.15 -13.34 -5.47
C HIS A 56 13.19 -13.95 -4.43
N ALA A 57 11.98 -14.30 -4.83
CA ALA A 57 10.96 -14.81 -3.93
C ALA A 57 10.17 -15.95 -4.55
N LYS A 58 9.50 -16.72 -3.71
CA LYS A 58 8.57 -17.77 -4.12
C LYS A 58 7.30 -17.69 -3.29
N ALA A 59 6.18 -17.99 -3.92
CA ALA A 59 4.89 -18.05 -3.25
C ALA A 59 4.12 -19.31 -3.67
N GLN A 60 3.28 -19.79 -2.76
CA GLN A 60 2.26 -20.78 -3.02
C GLN A 60 0.90 -20.20 -2.64
N LEU A 61 -0.09 -20.48 -3.45
CA LEU A 61 -1.47 -20.04 -3.29
C LEU A 61 -2.37 -21.25 -3.10
N TRP A 62 -3.41 -21.11 -2.26
CA TRP A 62 -4.39 -22.17 -2.03
C TRP A 62 -5.81 -21.65 -2.04
N LEU A 63 -6.72 -22.54 -2.37
CA LEU A 63 -8.17 -22.39 -2.25
C LEU A 63 -8.71 -23.37 -1.24
N ALA A 64 -9.60 -22.90 -0.37
CA ALA A 64 -10.43 -23.74 0.48
C ALA A 64 -11.76 -24.02 -0.22
N GLU A 65 -12.19 -25.28 -0.23
CA GLU A 65 -13.44 -25.70 -0.85
C GLU A 65 -14.32 -26.48 0.14
N ARG A 66 -15.62 -26.28 0.06
CA ARG A 66 -16.63 -27.01 0.81
C ARG A 66 -17.80 -27.32 -0.12
N GLY A 67 -18.11 -28.63 -0.29
CA GLY A 67 -19.20 -29.06 -1.16
C GLY A 67 -19.05 -28.56 -2.61
N GLY A 68 -17.84 -28.49 -3.14
CA GLY A 68 -17.54 -28.04 -4.50
C GLY A 68 -17.58 -26.49 -4.70
N LYS A 69 -17.75 -25.71 -3.62
CA LYS A 69 -17.72 -24.25 -3.65
C LYS A 69 -16.47 -23.72 -2.95
N ILE A 70 -15.86 -22.69 -3.49
CA ILE A 70 -14.75 -22.00 -2.84
C ILE A 70 -15.30 -21.22 -1.65
N VAL A 71 -14.64 -21.39 -0.50
CA VAL A 71 -15.00 -20.75 0.78
C VAL A 71 -13.82 -19.98 1.38
N GLY A 72 -12.65 -19.97 0.73
CA GLY A 72 -11.51 -19.21 1.16
C GLY A 72 -10.31 -19.27 0.20
N ARG A 73 -9.39 -18.34 0.39
CA ARG A 73 -8.10 -18.27 -0.30
C ARG A 73 -7.01 -17.75 0.64
N ILE A 74 -5.76 -18.12 0.39
CA ILE A 74 -4.57 -17.61 1.07
C ILE A 74 -3.33 -17.72 0.18
N SER A 75 -2.34 -16.88 0.36
CA SER A 75 -0.98 -17.05 -0.13
C SER A 75 -0.01 -17.27 1.04
N ALA A 76 1.08 -18.00 0.80
CA ALA A 76 2.26 -17.96 1.65
C ALA A 76 3.49 -17.77 0.77
N GLN A 77 4.46 -17.01 1.26
CA GLN A 77 5.64 -16.63 0.50
C GLN A 77 6.91 -16.57 1.35
N VAL A 78 8.03 -16.80 0.68
CA VAL A 78 9.39 -16.65 1.21
C VAL A 78 10.17 -15.77 0.23
N ASP A 79 10.74 -14.70 0.75
CA ASP A 79 11.46 -13.68 0.00
C ASP A 79 12.88 -13.55 0.57
N GLU A 80 13.90 -13.66 -0.28
CA GLU A 80 15.30 -13.56 0.13
C GLU A 80 15.62 -12.19 0.72
N LEU A 81 15.04 -11.12 0.19
CA LEU A 81 15.24 -9.77 0.72
C LEU A 81 14.59 -9.59 2.09
N VAL A 82 13.46 -10.26 2.34
CA VAL A 82 12.84 -10.29 3.69
C VAL A 82 13.77 -11.01 4.69
N GLN A 83 14.42 -12.11 4.28
CA GLN A 83 15.41 -12.79 5.14
C GLN A 83 16.55 -11.84 5.54
N ASP A 84 17.01 -11.02 4.61
CA ASP A 84 18.15 -10.11 4.84
C ASP A 84 17.77 -8.87 5.68
N HIS A 85 16.55 -8.37 5.50
CA HIS A 85 16.12 -7.09 6.09
C HIS A 85 15.19 -7.22 7.30
N MET A 86 14.40 -8.28 7.39
CA MET A 86 13.44 -8.49 8.48
C MET A 86 13.83 -9.66 9.41
N GLY A 87 14.93 -10.33 9.11
CA GLY A 87 15.50 -11.44 9.88
C GLY A 87 15.30 -12.80 9.24
N GLN A 88 16.33 -13.61 9.37
CA GLN A 88 16.36 -14.99 8.88
C GLN A 88 15.23 -15.81 9.51
N GLY A 89 14.64 -16.70 8.73
CA GLY A 89 13.54 -17.56 9.16
C GLY A 89 12.16 -16.88 9.13
N THR A 90 12.05 -15.65 8.58
CA THR A 90 10.76 -14.95 8.43
C THR A 90 10.06 -15.38 7.13
N GLY A 91 8.96 -16.10 7.26
CA GLY A 91 8.00 -16.33 6.18
C GLY A 91 6.83 -15.36 6.26
N GLN A 92 6.14 -15.15 5.15
CA GLN A 92 4.98 -14.27 5.09
C GLN A 92 3.78 -14.99 4.52
N TRP A 93 2.58 -14.47 4.82
CA TRP A 93 1.33 -14.92 4.22
C TRP A 93 0.41 -13.72 3.98
N GLY A 94 -0.51 -13.86 3.01
CA GLY A 94 -1.44 -12.78 2.67
C GLY A 94 -2.53 -13.23 1.71
N MET A 95 -3.14 -12.29 0.98
CA MET A 95 -4.28 -12.54 0.09
C MET A 95 -5.38 -13.37 0.76
N PHE A 96 -5.57 -13.13 2.05
CA PHE A 96 -6.43 -13.92 2.92
C PHE A 96 -7.87 -13.44 2.82
N GLU A 97 -8.73 -14.34 2.33
CA GLU A 97 -10.17 -14.13 2.25
C GLU A 97 -10.89 -15.42 2.64
N VAL A 98 -11.88 -15.34 3.50
CA VAL A 98 -12.64 -16.50 3.97
C VAL A 98 -14.09 -16.16 4.20
N LEU A 99 -14.96 -17.18 4.12
CA LEU A 99 -16.38 -17.03 4.45
C LEU A 99 -16.71 -17.42 5.89
N ASP A 100 -15.83 -18.19 6.54
CA ASP A 100 -16.03 -18.63 7.92
C ASP A 100 -14.72 -19.07 8.61
N ALA A 101 -14.79 -19.25 9.95
CA ALA A 101 -13.65 -19.59 10.79
C ALA A 101 -13.03 -20.96 10.47
N GLN A 102 -13.81 -21.95 10.02
CA GLN A 102 -13.28 -23.26 9.68
C GLN A 102 -12.39 -23.20 8.43
N ALA A 103 -12.78 -22.40 7.44
CA ALA A 103 -11.97 -22.16 6.26
C ALA A 103 -10.70 -21.37 6.61
N ALA A 104 -10.81 -20.39 7.54
CA ALA A 104 -9.67 -19.61 8.05
C ALA A 104 -8.62 -20.52 8.70
N GLU A 105 -9.03 -21.33 9.67
CA GLU A 105 -8.15 -22.26 10.37
C GLU A 105 -7.44 -23.21 9.39
N ALA A 106 -8.18 -23.84 8.49
CA ALA A 106 -7.61 -24.80 7.53
C ALA A 106 -6.58 -24.13 6.59
N LEU A 107 -6.84 -22.91 6.13
CA LEU A 107 -5.93 -22.15 5.25
C LEU A 107 -4.68 -21.68 6.01
N ILE A 108 -4.84 -21.12 7.21
CA ILE A 108 -3.71 -20.64 8.03
C ILE A 108 -2.79 -21.83 8.37
N VAL A 109 -3.33 -22.95 8.84
CA VAL A 109 -2.54 -24.15 9.12
C VAL A 109 -1.79 -24.63 7.88
N THR A 110 -2.44 -24.61 6.72
CA THR A 110 -1.78 -24.99 5.43
C THR A 110 -0.63 -24.07 5.08
N ALA A 111 -0.82 -22.76 5.21
CA ALA A 111 0.23 -21.76 4.96
C ALA A 111 1.41 -21.93 5.93
N GLU A 112 1.15 -22.11 7.24
CA GLU A 112 2.17 -22.37 8.24
C GLU A 112 2.97 -23.66 7.96
N GLN A 113 2.29 -24.73 7.59
CA GLN A 113 2.95 -26.00 7.24
C GLN A 113 3.88 -25.83 6.04
N TRP A 114 3.45 -25.10 5.03
CA TRP A 114 4.30 -24.81 3.87
C TRP A 114 5.49 -23.95 4.28
N LEU A 115 5.30 -22.91 5.08
CA LEU A 115 6.38 -22.07 5.59
C LEU A 115 7.42 -22.88 6.39
N ARG A 116 6.98 -23.79 7.28
CA ARG A 116 7.89 -24.73 8.00
C ARG A 116 8.67 -25.61 7.03
N GLN A 117 8.03 -26.13 5.98
CA GLN A 117 8.70 -26.91 4.94
C GLN A 117 9.74 -26.11 4.17
N GLN A 118 9.58 -24.77 4.09
CA GLN A 118 10.57 -23.87 3.52
C GLN A 118 11.67 -23.46 4.53
N GLY A 119 11.66 -23.99 5.74
CA GLY A 119 12.64 -23.68 6.79
C GLY A 119 12.35 -22.40 7.57
N MET A 120 11.15 -21.85 7.46
CA MET A 120 10.77 -20.65 8.22
C MET A 120 10.40 -21.01 9.66
N THR A 121 10.75 -20.11 10.58
CA THR A 121 10.53 -20.25 12.02
C THR A 121 9.59 -19.20 12.58
N ARG A 122 9.23 -18.21 11.76
CA ARG A 122 8.29 -17.13 12.07
C ARG A 122 7.39 -16.88 10.87
N ALA A 123 6.08 -16.74 11.12
CA ALA A 123 5.11 -16.29 10.13
C ALA A 123 4.70 -14.85 10.42
N LEU A 124 4.68 -14.01 9.40
CA LEU A 124 4.29 -12.60 9.44
C LEU A 124 3.20 -12.35 8.39
N GLY A 125 2.10 -11.70 8.79
CA GLY A 125 1.01 -11.42 7.85
C GLY A 125 -0.24 -10.79 8.50
N PRO A 126 -1.27 -10.46 7.70
CA PRO A 126 -1.26 -10.62 6.25
C PRO A 126 -0.38 -9.58 5.55
N ILE A 127 0.34 -10.02 4.53
CA ILE A 127 1.09 -9.19 3.59
C ILE A 127 0.88 -9.82 2.22
N SER A 128 0.23 -9.11 1.31
CA SER A 128 -0.14 -9.66 0.00
C SER A 128 1.02 -9.57 -0.98
N LEU A 129 1.92 -10.54 -0.90
CA LEU A 129 3.22 -10.79 -1.52
C LEU A 129 4.34 -9.94 -0.90
N SER A 130 4.28 -8.62 -0.96
CA SER A 130 5.33 -7.75 -0.42
C SER A 130 4.75 -6.58 0.40
N ILE A 131 5.59 -5.96 1.20
CA ILE A 131 5.25 -4.74 1.96
C ILE A 131 4.83 -3.57 1.05
N TRP A 132 5.20 -3.63 -0.24
CA TRP A 132 4.92 -2.61 -1.24
C TRP A 132 3.55 -2.78 -1.92
N ASP A 133 2.91 -3.94 -1.74
CA ASP A 133 1.60 -4.24 -2.31
C ASP A 133 0.49 -3.92 -1.31
N GLU A 134 0.01 -4.89 -0.54
CA GLU A 134 -1.05 -4.69 0.46
C GLU A 134 -0.62 -5.25 1.82
N PRO A 135 0.00 -4.43 2.69
CA PRO A 135 0.40 -4.85 4.02
C PRO A 135 -0.69 -4.64 5.07
N GLY A 136 -0.88 -5.63 5.92
CA GLY A 136 -1.74 -5.56 7.10
C GLY A 136 -3.21 -5.89 6.84
N LEU A 137 -3.86 -6.34 7.90
CA LEU A 137 -5.30 -6.53 7.98
C LEU A 137 -5.95 -5.22 8.41
N GLU A 138 -6.96 -4.76 7.70
CA GLU A 138 -7.80 -3.66 8.18
C GLU A 138 -8.50 -4.06 9.47
N ILE A 139 -8.33 -3.23 10.52
CA ILE A 139 -8.92 -3.44 11.85
C ILE A 139 -9.78 -2.26 12.31
N GLU A 140 -9.66 -1.11 11.66
CA GLU A 140 -10.49 0.09 11.86
C GLU A 140 -10.72 0.77 10.52
N GLY A 141 -11.94 1.31 10.29
CA GLY A 141 -12.28 2.09 9.10
C GLY A 141 -13.16 1.38 8.07
N PHE A 142 -13.67 0.21 8.37
CA PHE A 142 -14.41 -0.69 7.46
C PHE A 142 -15.55 -0.06 6.65
N GLU A 143 -16.16 1.01 7.16
CA GLU A 143 -17.29 1.67 6.51
C GLU A 143 -16.86 2.64 5.39
N GLN A 144 -15.58 2.93 5.30
CA GLN A 144 -15.03 3.85 4.29
C GLN A 144 -14.25 3.06 3.23
N PRO A 145 -14.40 3.40 1.94
CA PRO A 145 -13.55 2.81 0.91
C PRO A 145 -12.08 3.14 1.16
N PRO A 146 -11.18 2.15 1.17
CA PRO A 146 -9.75 2.42 1.24
C PRO A 146 -9.30 3.18 -0.01
N THR A 147 -8.21 3.93 0.11
CA THR A 147 -7.55 4.53 -1.05
C THR A 147 -6.73 3.50 -1.82
N ALA A 148 -6.30 3.86 -3.02
CA ALA A 148 -5.48 2.98 -3.85
C ALA A 148 -4.26 2.42 -3.10
N MET A 149 -3.89 1.16 -3.35
CA MET A 149 -2.80 0.42 -2.71
C MET A 149 -3.05 0.06 -1.24
N MET A 150 -4.30 0.12 -0.75
CA MET A 150 -4.69 -0.35 0.57
C MET A 150 -5.75 -1.43 0.44
N GLY A 151 -5.63 -2.47 1.27
CA GLY A 151 -6.58 -3.57 1.33
C GLY A 151 -7.89 -3.17 2.00
N HIS A 152 -8.94 -3.93 1.74
CA HIS A 152 -10.21 -3.90 2.46
C HIS A 152 -10.49 -5.30 2.99
N HIS A 153 -10.92 -5.40 4.24
CA HIS A 153 -11.09 -6.68 4.91
C HIS A 153 -12.40 -6.72 5.69
N ARG A 154 -12.82 -7.93 6.05
CA ARG A 154 -13.99 -8.13 6.90
C ARG A 154 -13.61 -8.03 8.37
N PRO A 155 -14.43 -7.39 9.22
CA PRO A 155 -14.15 -7.21 10.65
C PRO A 155 -13.90 -8.53 11.40
N GLU A 156 -14.51 -9.63 10.95
CA GLU A 156 -14.39 -10.93 11.61
C GLU A 156 -13.00 -11.57 11.44
N TYR A 157 -12.18 -11.11 10.51
CA TYR A 157 -10.87 -11.72 10.24
C TYR A 157 -9.88 -11.54 11.38
N GLU A 158 -9.92 -10.41 12.10
CA GLU A 158 -9.08 -10.18 13.28
C GLU A 158 -9.20 -11.31 14.28
N GLY A 159 -10.42 -11.61 14.74
CA GLY A 159 -10.66 -12.69 15.70
C GLY A 159 -10.28 -14.08 15.18
N MET A 160 -10.36 -14.33 13.88
CA MET A 160 -9.96 -15.62 13.28
C MET A 160 -8.43 -15.77 13.27
N ILE A 161 -7.69 -14.71 13.01
CA ILE A 161 -6.22 -14.69 13.00
C ILE A 161 -5.69 -14.83 14.44
N GLU A 162 -6.28 -14.11 15.39
CA GLU A 162 -5.91 -14.21 16.81
C GLU A 162 -6.21 -15.60 17.37
N ALA A 163 -7.36 -16.20 17.01
CA ALA A 163 -7.71 -17.58 17.40
C ALA A 163 -6.72 -18.61 16.83
N ALA A 164 -6.04 -18.32 15.71
CA ALA A 164 -4.97 -19.14 15.17
C ALA A 164 -3.63 -18.95 15.91
N GLY A 165 -3.58 -18.13 16.97
CA GLY A 165 -2.40 -17.90 17.83
C GLY A 165 -1.45 -16.83 17.31
N TYR A 166 -1.90 -15.94 16.45
CA TYR A 166 -1.13 -14.78 16.01
C TYR A 166 -1.28 -13.60 16.99
N GLU A 167 -0.21 -12.87 17.17
CA GLU A 167 -0.14 -11.69 18.01
C GLU A 167 0.23 -10.46 17.16
N LYS A 168 -0.09 -9.26 17.64
CA LYS A 168 0.25 -8.01 16.97
C LYS A 168 1.76 -7.86 16.78
N ALA A 169 2.21 -7.67 15.54
CA ALA A 169 3.58 -7.28 15.21
C ALA A 169 3.70 -5.76 15.01
N LYS A 170 2.81 -5.14 14.21
CA LYS A 170 2.90 -3.72 13.88
C LYS A 170 1.55 -3.16 13.39
N ASP A 171 1.19 -1.95 13.85
CA ASP A 171 0.09 -1.18 13.28
C ASP A 171 0.60 -0.17 12.24
N LEU A 172 -0.17 -0.06 11.16
CA LEU A 172 -0.01 0.86 10.06
C LEU A 172 -1.23 1.77 10.03
N ILE A 173 -1.03 3.08 10.11
CA ILE A 173 -2.10 4.06 10.34
C ILE A 173 -2.21 4.98 9.14
N THR A 174 -3.42 5.23 8.65
CA THR A 174 -3.69 6.27 7.67
C THR A 174 -4.45 7.42 8.32
N TYR A 175 -4.12 8.64 7.88
CA TYR A 175 -4.74 9.86 8.34
C TYR A 175 -5.39 10.58 7.17
N GLU A 176 -6.62 11.06 7.38
CA GLU A 176 -7.36 11.87 6.41
C GLU A 176 -7.62 13.27 6.97
N LEU A 177 -7.55 14.29 6.10
CA LEU A 177 -7.91 15.66 6.46
C LEU A 177 -8.55 16.39 5.27
N ASP A 178 -9.39 17.40 5.58
CA ASP A 178 -9.89 18.37 4.60
C ASP A 178 -8.76 19.33 4.19
N ILE A 179 -8.35 19.29 2.93
CA ILE A 179 -7.26 20.10 2.42
C ILE A 179 -7.69 21.46 1.85
N ARG A 180 -8.98 21.76 1.83
CA ARG A 180 -9.49 23.04 1.32
C ARG A 180 -9.24 24.20 2.30
N HIS A 181 -9.36 23.89 3.58
CA HIS A 181 -9.26 24.85 4.67
C HIS A 181 -8.16 24.40 5.62
N TRP A 182 -6.98 24.90 5.38
CA TRP A 182 -5.83 24.66 6.22
C TRP A 182 -5.31 26.01 6.70
N GLU A 183 -5.45 26.26 7.99
CA GLU A 183 -4.91 27.43 8.63
C GLU A 183 -4.28 27.02 9.97
N ASP A 184 -2.96 26.99 10.02
CA ASP A 184 -2.19 26.86 11.24
C ASP A 184 -1.09 27.91 11.26
N PRO A 185 -1.17 28.92 12.17
CA PRO A 185 -0.18 30.01 12.21
C PRO A 185 1.25 29.55 12.47
N LYS A 186 1.46 28.36 13.08
CA LYS A 186 2.80 27.83 13.32
C LYS A 186 3.37 27.24 12.03
N ILE A 187 2.55 26.51 11.28
CA ILE A 187 2.91 25.94 9.99
C ILE A 187 3.17 27.07 8.98
N ASP A 188 2.30 28.06 8.92
CA ASP A 188 2.46 29.23 8.03
C ASP A 188 3.78 29.98 8.28
N ARG A 189 4.14 30.15 9.55
CA ARG A 189 5.45 30.75 9.90
C ARG A 189 6.61 29.88 9.46
N LEU A 190 6.48 28.56 9.60
CA LEU A 190 7.52 27.61 9.21
C LEU A 190 7.73 27.63 7.70
N ILE A 191 6.64 27.63 6.92
CA ILE A 191 6.66 27.74 5.47
C ILE A 191 7.28 29.07 5.05
N ALA A 192 6.82 30.20 5.62
CA ALA A 192 7.34 31.53 5.30
C ALA A 192 8.84 31.67 5.62
N MET A 193 9.33 30.97 6.64
CA MET A 193 10.77 30.92 6.93
C MET A 193 11.53 30.15 5.84
N GLY A 194 10.97 29.01 5.38
CA GLY A 194 11.55 28.21 4.31
C GLY A 194 11.58 28.98 2.98
N GLU A 195 10.51 29.70 2.66
CA GLU A 195 10.40 30.53 1.43
C GLU A 195 11.41 31.68 1.38
N ARG A 196 11.88 32.15 2.53
CA ARG A 196 12.94 33.18 2.64
C ARG A 196 14.36 32.61 2.61
N ASN A 197 14.52 31.32 2.71
CA ASN A 197 15.82 30.69 2.70
C ASN A 197 16.22 30.36 1.27
N GLU A 198 17.16 31.14 0.72
CA GLU A 198 17.65 31.01 -0.65
C GLU A 198 18.32 29.66 -0.96
N GLN A 199 18.73 28.91 0.06
CA GLN A 199 19.29 27.56 -0.08
C GLN A 199 18.24 26.51 -0.40
N ILE A 200 16.96 26.80 -0.09
CA ILE A 200 15.86 25.84 -0.25
C ILE A 200 15.15 26.06 -1.57
N ARG A 201 14.98 24.98 -2.30
CA ARG A 201 14.15 24.96 -3.51
C ARG A 201 13.19 23.78 -3.47
N ILE A 202 11.89 24.06 -3.57
CA ILE A 202 10.86 23.01 -3.77
C ILE A 202 10.48 23.00 -5.25
N ARG A 203 10.75 21.89 -5.93
CA ARG A 203 10.40 21.74 -7.34
C ARG A 203 9.41 20.60 -7.60
N MET A 204 8.70 20.69 -8.71
CA MET A 204 7.95 19.56 -9.26
C MET A 204 8.93 18.56 -9.91
N VAL A 205 8.49 17.31 -10.05
CA VAL A 205 9.19 16.37 -10.94
C VAL A 205 8.95 16.72 -12.41
N ASP A 206 9.85 16.29 -13.27
CA ASP A 206 9.70 16.38 -14.71
C ASP A 206 9.37 15.01 -15.30
N LYS A 207 8.09 14.79 -15.62
CA LYS A 207 7.62 13.51 -16.18
C LYS A 207 8.28 13.19 -17.55
N SER A 208 8.85 14.15 -18.25
CA SER A 208 9.63 13.90 -19.46
C SER A 208 10.93 13.13 -19.16
N LYS A 209 11.47 13.32 -17.94
CA LYS A 209 12.64 12.64 -17.39
C LYS A 209 12.29 11.55 -16.37
N PHE A 210 11.16 10.89 -16.57
CA PHE A 210 10.54 9.98 -15.59
C PHE A 210 11.53 8.99 -14.95
N ASN A 211 12.41 8.35 -15.73
CA ASN A 211 13.36 7.37 -15.21
C ASN A 211 14.43 7.99 -14.28
N GLU A 212 14.86 9.23 -14.58
CA GLU A 212 15.82 9.94 -13.76
C GLU A 212 15.18 10.38 -12.44
N GLU A 213 13.98 10.97 -12.50
CA GLU A 213 13.22 11.40 -11.33
C GLU A 213 12.80 10.22 -10.45
N ALA A 214 12.38 9.10 -11.04
CA ALA A 214 12.06 7.88 -10.29
C ALA A 214 13.29 7.34 -9.56
N ARG A 215 14.47 7.29 -10.20
CA ARG A 215 15.71 6.86 -9.55
C ARG A 215 16.10 7.79 -8.41
N LEU A 216 15.98 9.11 -8.59
CA LEU A 216 16.23 10.10 -7.55
C LEU A 216 15.32 9.87 -6.33
N ILE A 217 14.01 9.74 -6.55
CA ILE A 217 13.04 9.50 -5.49
C ILE A 217 13.33 8.19 -4.76
N LEU A 218 13.69 7.12 -5.47
CA LEU A 218 13.99 5.82 -4.86
C LEU A 218 15.29 5.84 -4.04
N ASN A 219 16.31 6.57 -4.49
CA ASN A 219 17.51 6.77 -3.69
C ASN A 219 17.21 7.53 -2.38
N LEU A 220 16.39 8.57 -2.45
CA LEU A 220 15.94 9.29 -1.26
C LEU A 220 15.06 8.40 -0.35
N LEU A 221 14.20 7.57 -0.92
CA LEU A 221 13.39 6.61 -0.20
C LEU A 221 14.25 5.59 0.54
N ASN A 222 15.22 4.99 -0.17
CA ASN A 222 16.15 4.02 0.41
C ASN A 222 16.94 4.63 1.57
N ASP A 223 17.42 5.87 1.43
CA ASP A 223 18.08 6.59 2.52
C ASP A 223 17.09 6.82 3.68
N ALA A 224 15.96 7.45 3.42
CA ALA A 224 15.01 7.87 4.46
C ALA A 224 14.40 6.70 5.24
N TRP A 225 14.12 5.55 4.59
CA TRP A 225 13.30 4.47 5.15
C TRP A 225 14.07 3.23 5.59
N SER A 226 15.38 3.12 5.31
CA SER A 226 16.16 1.90 5.57
C SER A 226 16.16 1.44 7.02
N ASN A 227 15.76 2.27 7.98
CA ASN A 227 15.62 1.91 9.40
C ASN A 227 14.15 1.67 9.80
N ASN A 228 13.20 1.80 8.88
CA ASN A 228 11.80 1.57 9.19
C ASN A 228 11.52 0.08 9.36
N TRP A 229 10.64 -0.27 10.29
CA TRP A 229 10.14 -1.64 10.41
C TRP A 229 9.55 -2.12 9.08
N GLY A 230 9.86 -3.34 8.69
CA GLY A 230 9.32 -3.95 7.48
C GLY A 230 9.90 -3.43 6.17
N TYR A 231 10.83 -2.47 6.21
CA TYR A 231 11.44 -1.96 4.99
C TYR A 231 12.27 -3.05 4.29
N VAL A 232 11.97 -3.26 3.01
CA VAL A 232 12.70 -4.14 2.10
C VAL A 232 13.00 -3.33 0.83
N PRO A 233 14.26 -3.21 0.39
CA PRO A 233 14.58 -2.43 -0.80
C PRO A 233 14.00 -3.08 -2.07
N LEU A 234 13.56 -2.24 -3.00
CA LEU A 234 13.13 -2.70 -4.32
C LEU A 234 14.34 -2.96 -5.22
N THR A 235 14.31 -4.05 -5.96
CA THR A 235 15.29 -4.34 -7.01
C THR A 235 15.10 -3.42 -8.23
N GLU A 236 16.11 -3.28 -9.08
CA GLU A 236 16.03 -2.51 -10.33
C GLU A 236 14.88 -2.99 -11.24
N ALA A 237 14.61 -4.31 -11.26
CA ALA A 237 13.52 -4.88 -12.03
C ALA A 237 12.15 -4.47 -11.47
N GLU A 238 11.98 -4.51 -10.15
CA GLU A 238 10.75 -4.07 -9.45
C GLU A 238 10.52 -2.57 -9.60
N ILE A 239 11.57 -1.77 -9.49
CA ILE A 239 11.53 -0.32 -9.76
C ILE A 239 10.99 -0.02 -11.15
N LYS A 240 11.52 -0.71 -12.16
CA LYS A 240 11.06 -0.56 -13.55
C LYS A 240 9.61 -1.02 -13.73
N TYR A 241 9.22 -2.10 -13.05
CA TYR A 241 7.87 -2.63 -13.10
C TYR A 241 6.87 -1.68 -12.44
N ALA A 242 7.15 -1.23 -11.21
CA ALA A 242 6.35 -0.25 -10.49
C ALA A 242 6.26 1.08 -11.24
N GLY A 243 7.38 1.54 -11.82
CA GLY A 243 7.42 2.76 -12.61
C GLY A 243 6.49 2.72 -13.83
N LYS A 244 6.39 1.57 -14.53
CA LYS A 244 5.44 1.42 -15.63
C LYS A 244 3.98 1.56 -15.19
N LYS A 245 3.64 1.00 -14.02
CA LYS A 245 2.30 1.08 -13.44
C LYS A 245 1.96 2.49 -12.94
N LEU A 246 2.91 3.14 -12.28
CA LEU A 246 2.71 4.46 -11.70
C LEU A 246 2.72 5.60 -12.73
N ARG A 247 3.48 5.47 -13.83
CA ARG A 247 3.63 6.53 -14.83
C ARG A 247 2.32 7.15 -15.32
N PRO A 248 1.24 6.41 -15.60
CA PRO A 248 -0.06 6.99 -16.01
C PRO A 248 -0.72 7.88 -14.97
N ILE A 249 -0.48 7.60 -13.68
CA ILE A 249 -1.13 8.27 -12.53
C ILE A 249 -0.23 9.30 -11.84
N ILE A 250 1.01 9.48 -12.31
CA ILE A 250 1.91 10.54 -11.85
C ILE A 250 1.62 11.84 -12.60
N PHE A 251 1.45 12.89 -11.85
CA PHE A 251 1.26 14.27 -12.34
C PHE A 251 2.34 15.15 -11.73
N ASN A 252 2.98 15.99 -12.54
CA ASN A 252 4.14 16.80 -12.11
C ASN A 252 3.82 17.62 -10.86
N GLU A 253 2.64 18.23 -10.84
CA GLU A 253 2.20 19.11 -9.76
C GLU A 253 1.93 18.40 -8.43
N LEU A 254 1.75 17.09 -8.46
CA LEU A 254 1.47 16.28 -7.28
C LEU A 254 2.71 15.59 -6.71
N VAL A 255 3.87 15.70 -7.37
CA VAL A 255 5.12 15.13 -6.87
C VAL A 255 6.15 16.23 -6.67
N ARG A 256 6.70 16.30 -5.46
CA ARG A 256 7.66 17.34 -5.05
C ARG A 256 9.00 16.74 -4.67
N VAL A 257 10.03 17.46 -5.02
CA VAL A 257 11.41 17.23 -4.55
C VAL A 257 11.89 18.52 -3.89
N ALA A 258 12.43 18.40 -2.69
CA ALA A 258 13.07 19.50 -1.99
C ALA A 258 14.59 19.38 -2.13
N GLU A 259 15.21 20.49 -2.50
CA GLU A 259 16.66 20.64 -2.66
C GLU A 259 17.16 21.67 -1.64
N VAL A 260 18.33 21.40 -1.06
CA VAL A 260 19.07 22.35 -0.20
C VAL A 260 20.45 22.51 -0.80
N ASP A 261 20.87 23.74 -1.10
CA ASP A 261 22.10 24.04 -1.83
C ASP A 261 22.26 23.26 -3.15
N GLY A 262 21.14 22.99 -3.82
CA GLY A 262 21.07 22.24 -5.09
C GLY A 262 21.13 20.71 -4.92
N GLU A 263 21.25 20.19 -3.70
CA GLU A 263 21.23 18.76 -3.41
C GLU A 263 19.80 18.30 -3.07
N PRO A 264 19.23 17.29 -3.76
CA PRO A 264 17.95 16.71 -3.39
C PRO A 264 18.02 16.01 -2.02
N VAL A 265 17.16 16.44 -1.08
CA VAL A 265 17.19 15.95 0.32
C VAL A 265 15.83 15.49 0.83
N ALA A 266 14.75 15.74 0.11
CA ALA A 266 13.43 15.24 0.48
C ALA A 266 12.54 15.09 -0.74
N PHE A 267 11.53 14.26 -0.61
CA PHE A 267 10.51 14.07 -1.65
C PHE A 267 9.13 13.80 -1.03
N MET A 268 8.10 14.09 -1.80
CA MET A 268 6.73 13.70 -1.52
C MET A 268 6.06 13.28 -2.83
N LEU A 269 5.58 12.05 -2.86
CA LEU A 269 4.80 11.49 -3.96
C LEU A 269 3.33 11.50 -3.57
N THR A 270 2.52 12.18 -4.36
CA THR A 270 1.07 12.23 -4.19
C THR A 270 0.41 11.75 -5.47
N ILE A 271 -0.64 10.99 -5.35
CA ILE A 271 -1.43 10.46 -6.48
C ILE A 271 -2.92 10.76 -6.27
N PRO A 272 -3.69 10.94 -7.34
CA PRO A 272 -5.14 10.89 -7.26
C PRO A 272 -5.59 9.53 -6.72
N ASP A 273 -6.67 9.50 -5.94
CA ASP A 273 -7.25 8.22 -5.52
C ASP A 273 -7.83 7.49 -6.73
N ILE A 274 -7.07 6.51 -7.22
CA ILE A 274 -7.43 5.71 -8.39
C ILE A 274 -8.66 4.87 -8.12
N ASN A 275 -8.93 4.50 -6.87
CA ASN A 275 -10.12 3.76 -6.48
C ASN A 275 -11.41 4.53 -6.83
N GLU A 276 -11.41 5.87 -6.68
CA GLU A 276 -12.54 6.70 -7.14
C GLU A 276 -12.73 6.65 -8.67
N LEU A 277 -11.66 6.42 -9.43
CA LEU A 277 -11.71 6.35 -10.90
C LEU A 277 -12.07 4.96 -11.43
N THR A 278 -11.90 3.91 -10.63
CA THR A 278 -12.06 2.52 -11.06
C THR A 278 -13.24 1.79 -10.41
N LYS A 279 -13.82 2.31 -9.33
CA LYS A 279 -14.89 1.67 -8.54
C LYS A 279 -16.02 1.09 -9.40
N ASP A 280 -16.47 1.81 -10.41
CA ASP A 280 -17.58 1.43 -11.28
C ASP A 280 -17.17 0.54 -12.48
N LEU A 281 -15.88 0.20 -12.59
CA LEU A 281 -15.37 -0.71 -13.61
C LEU A 281 -15.48 -2.19 -13.20
N ASN A 282 -15.80 -2.45 -11.93
CA ASN A 282 -15.92 -3.78 -11.35
C ASN A 282 -14.70 -4.69 -11.62
N GLY A 283 -13.50 -4.08 -11.64
CA GLY A 283 -12.24 -4.77 -11.89
C GLY A 283 -11.96 -5.16 -13.35
N GLU A 284 -12.86 -4.86 -14.29
CA GLU A 284 -12.74 -5.27 -15.69
C GLU A 284 -12.35 -4.07 -16.59
N LEU A 285 -11.21 -4.19 -17.29
CA LEU A 285 -10.78 -3.16 -18.26
C LEU A 285 -11.31 -3.42 -19.67
N PHE A 286 -11.48 -4.66 -20.06
CA PHE A 286 -11.93 -5.02 -21.40
C PHE A 286 -13.40 -5.40 -21.42
N PRO A 287 -14.12 -5.17 -22.54
CA PRO A 287 -13.56 -4.64 -23.80
C PRO A 287 -13.47 -3.11 -23.91
N PHE A 288 -14.14 -2.30 -23.08
CA PHE A 288 -14.26 -0.84 -23.31
C PHE A 288 -13.87 0.02 -22.10
N ASN A 289 -13.80 -0.53 -20.90
CA ASN A 289 -13.51 0.22 -19.69
C ASN A 289 -12.12 0.86 -19.68
N PHE A 290 -11.15 0.30 -20.40
CA PHE A 290 -9.82 0.92 -20.55
C PHE A 290 -9.91 2.31 -21.21
N ILE A 291 -10.82 2.53 -22.17
CA ILE A 291 -11.06 3.83 -22.82
C ILE A 291 -11.59 4.82 -21.78
N LYS A 292 -12.55 4.38 -20.97
CA LYS A 292 -13.14 5.17 -19.88
C LYS A 292 -12.07 5.58 -18.86
N LEU A 293 -11.23 4.64 -18.44
CA LEU A 293 -10.15 4.91 -17.50
C LEU A 293 -9.12 5.88 -18.10
N LEU A 294 -8.68 5.66 -19.34
CA LEU A 294 -7.74 6.57 -20.02
C LEU A 294 -8.30 7.97 -20.15
N TRP A 295 -9.59 8.12 -20.43
CA TRP A 295 -10.25 9.42 -20.51
C TRP A 295 -10.27 10.11 -19.13
N ARG A 296 -10.58 9.38 -18.05
CA ARG A 296 -10.56 9.89 -16.68
C ARG A 296 -9.15 10.32 -16.25
N LEU A 297 -8.12 9.55 -16.62
CA LEU A 297 -6.72 9.84 -16.29
C LEU A 297 -6.15 11.05 -17.04
N ARG A 298 -6.77 11.51 -18.12
CA ARG A 298 -6.33 12.75 -18.81
C ARG A 298 -6.49 14.00 -17.93
N LYS A 299 -7.54 14.03 -17.11
CA LYS A 299 -7.82 15.10 -16.15
C LYS A 299 -8.54 14.48 -14.96
N PRO A 300 -7.80 13.82 -14.08
CA PRO A 300 -8.43 13.15 -12.95
C PRO A 300 -9.08 14.18 -12.04
N ARG A 301 -10.35 13.96 -11.75
CA ARG A 301 -11.11 14.73 -10.76
C ARG A 301 -11.50 13.76 -9.66
N THR A 302 -10.65 13.66 -8.66
CA THR A 302 -10.90 12.83 -7.49
C THR A 302 -11.09 13.73 -6.28
N ARG A 303 -12.03 13.36 -5.43
CA ARG A 303 -12.23 14.06 -4.15
C ARG A 303 -11.01 13.87 -3.24
N ARG A 304 -10.46 12.65 -3.24
CA ARG A 304 -9.30 12.27 -2.42
C ARG A 304 -8.01 12.25 -3.24
N LEU A 305 -6.94 12.65 -2.58
CA LEU A 305 -5.56 12.41 -3.00
C LEU A 305 -4.87 11.60 -1.92
N ARG A 306 -3.93 10.76 -2.32
CA ARG A 306 -3.14 9.97 -1.40
C ARG A 306 -1.66 10.33 -1.48
N VAL A 307 -1.00 10.42 -0.33
CA VAL A 307 0.46 10.51 -0.18
C VAL A 307 1.00 9.14 0.26
N PRO A 308 1.27 8.21 -0.67
CA PRO A 308 1.79 6.89 -0.31
C PRO A 308 3.25 6.92 0.14
N LEU A 309 4.04 7.86 -0.37
CA LEU A 309 5.47 7.94 -0.11
C LEU A 309 5.91 9.37 0.16
N MET A 310 6.57 9.55 1.30
CA MET A 310 7.23 10.79 1.67
C MET A 310 8.50 10.47 2.46
N GLY A 311 9.57 11.21 2.23
CA GLY A 311 10.82 10.99 2.94
C GLY A 311 11.69 12.23 2.95
N VAL A 312 12.46 12.36 4.04
CA VAL A 312 13.53 13.35 4.20
C VAL A 312 14.81 12.59 4.47
N ALA A 313 15.91 12.98 3.83
CA ALA A 313 17.21 12.34 3.99
C ALA A 313 17.63 12.24 5.48
N LYS A 314 18.21 11.11 5.88
CA LYS A 314 18.57 10.81 7.28
C LYS A 314 19.40 11.91 7.93
N LYS A 315 20.30 12.55 7.19
CA LYS A 315 21.14 13.65 7.69
C LYS A 315 20.34 14.84 8.23
N LEU A 316 19.06 14.97 7.84
CA LEU A 316 18.16 16.04 8.30
C LEU A 316 17.15 15.56 9.36
N HIS A 317 17.09 14.26 9.68
CA HIS A 317 16.15 13.76 10.68
C HIS A 317 16.30 14.50 12.01
N HIS A 318 15.18 14.71 12.70
CA HIS A 318 15.11 15.43 13.99
C HIS A 318 15.56 16.91 13.94
N THR A 319 15.71 17.48 12.74
CA THR A 319 16.01 18.91 12.58
C THR A 319 14.75 19.71 12.25
N ARG A 320 14.79 21.01 12.57
CA ARG A 320 13.73 21.94 12.15
C ARG A 320 13.64 22.06 10.62
N MET A 321 14.74 21.84 9.91
CA MET A 321 14.79 21.82 8.45
C MET A 321 13.91 20.71 7.89
N ALA A 322 13.96 19.51 8.44
CA ALA A 322 13.12 18.40 7.98
C ALA A 322 11.62 18.73 8.03
N SER A 323 11.13 19.27 9.15
CA SER A 323 9.74 19.70 9.29
C SER A 323 9.37 20.82 8.31
N MET A 324 10.27 21.79 8.13
CA MET A 324 10.07 22.91 7.21
C MET A 324 9.94 22.43 5.76
N LEU A 325 10.82 21.56 5.29
CA LEU A 325 10.76 20.97 3.94
C LEU A 325 9.50 20.15 3.75
N ALA A 326 9.12 19.35 4.77
CA ALA A 326 7.90 18.55 4.75
C ALA A 326 6.66 19.44 4.57
N PHE A 327 6.48 20.46 5.39
CA PHE A 327 5.31 21.35 5.31
C PHE A 327 5.30 22.20 4.03
N MET A 328 6.45 22.63 3.54
CA MET A 328 6.52 23.32 2.23
C MET A 328 6.06 22.40 1.09
N MET A 329 6.52 21.14 1.05
CA MET A 329 6.09 20.19 0.02
C MET A 329 4.58 19.89 0.12
N ILE A 330 4.06 19.71 1.33
CA ILE A 330 2.63 19.48 1.58
C ILE A 330 1.81 20.68 1.08
N GLU A 331 2.16 21.89 1.50
CA GLU A 331 1.42 23.10 1.12
C GLU A 331 1.44 23.38 -0.38
N TYR A 332 2.59 23.23 -1.02
CA TYR A 332 2.70 23.46 -2.48
C TYR A 332 1.89 22.41 -3.27
N THR A 333 1.89 21.16 -2.80
CA THR A 333 1.05 20.12 -3.41
C THR A 333 -0.42 20.39 -3.15
N ARG A 334 -0.80 20.76 -1.92
CA ARG A 334 -2.17 21.10 -1.54
C ARG A 334 -2.76 22.20 -2.43
N ARG A 335 -2.01 23.31 -2.63
CA ARG A 335 -2.44 24.43 -3.50
C ARG A 335 -2.75 23.95 -4.92
N ASP A 336 -1.85 23.16 -5.52
CA ASP A 336 -2.08 22.60 -6.85
C ASP A 336 -3.22 21.58 -6.88
N ALA A 337 -3.33 20.75 -5.84
CA ALA A 337 -4.37 19.74 -5.69
C ALA A 337 -5.77 20.36 -5.68
N VAL A 338 -5.98 21.38 -4.86
CA VAL A 338 -7.25 22.10 -4.78
C VAL A 338 -7.55 22.86 -6.07
N ALA A 339 -6.56 23.63 -6.58
CA ALA A 339 -6.78 24.51 -7.71
C ALA A 339 -6.96 23.76 -9.05
N LYS A 340 -6.18 22.71 -9.29
CA LYS A 340 -6.12 22.04 -10.60
C LYS A 340 -6.98 20.76 -10.66
N TYR A 341 -7.08 20.04 -9.55
CA TYR A 341 -7.77 18.73 -9.48
C TYR A 341 -9.12 18.82 -8.77
N GLY A 342 -9.38 19.92 -8.04
CA GLY A 342 -10.62 20.08 -7.25
C GLY A 342 -10.68 19.12 -6.07
N ALA A 343 -9.53 18.65 -5.61
CA ALA A 343 -9.45 17.76 -4.47
C ALA A 343 -9.84 18.48 -3.17
N SER A 344 -10.52 17.78 -2.29
CA SER A 344 -10.98 18.30 -1.00
C SER A 344 -10.39 17.55 0.18
N VAL A 345 -9.86 16.36 -0.04
CA VAL A 345 -9.35 15.46 1.00
C VAL A 345 -7.96 14.98 0.65
N GLY A 346 -7.06 15.03 1.61
CA GLY A 346 -5.73 14.42 1.55
C GLY A 346 -5.64 13.26 2.52
N GLU A 347 -5.13 12.11 2.06
CA GLU A 347 -4.80 10.98 2.90
C GLU A 347 -3.28 10.79 2.95
N PHE A 348 -2.77 10.63 4.17
CA PHE A 348 -1.37 10.29 4.43
C PHE A 348 -1.26 8.85 4.90
N GLY A 349 -0.37 8.09 4.33
CA GLY A 349 -0.07 6.79 4.87
C GLY A 349 0.11 5.65 3.89
N TRP A 350 0.39 4.52 4.42
CA TRP A 350 0.37 4.19 5.86
C TRP A 350 1.62 4.73 6.59
N ILE A 351 1.43 5.03 7.86
CA ILE A 351 2.48 5.48 8.78
C ILE A 351 2.61 4.43 9.88
N LEU A 352 3.84 4.01 10.18
CA LEU A 352 4.12 3.11 11.31
C LEU A 352 3.74 3.77 12.63
N GLU A 353 3.11 3.04 13.54
CA GLU A 353 2.65 3.52 14.85
C GLU A 353 3.76 4.10 15.74
N ASP A 354 5.02 3.77 15.47
CA ASP A 354 6.19 4.25 16.19
C ASP A 354 7.00 5.30 15.42
N ASN A 355 6.60 5.68 14.21
CA ASN A 355 7.27 6.74 13.44
C ASN A 355 6.84 8.13 13.90
N LYS A 356 7.37 8.56 15.06
CA LYS A 356 7.03 9.84 15.70
C LYS A 356 7.22 11.05 14.77
N GLY A 357 8.20 11.00 13.88
CA GLY A 357 8.46 12.09 12.92
C GLY A 357 7.30 12.27 11.95
N MET A 358 6.81 11.19 11.35
CA MET A 358 5.68 11.23 10.43
C MET A 358 4.35 11.44 11.15
N LEU A 359 4.16 10.83 12.33
CA LEU A 359 2.95 11.05 13.13
C LEU A 359 2.78 12.53 13.48
N SER A 360 3.84 13.22 13.91
CA SER A 360 3.78 14.67 14.21
C SER A 360 3.44 15.55 13.00
N ILE A 361 3.69 15.08 11.78
CA ILE A 361 3.27 15.75 10.54
C ILE A 361 1.82 15.40 10.20
N ALA A 362 1.42 14.15 10.40
CA ALA A 362 0.08 13.68 10.08
C ALA A 362 -0.99 14.15 11.08
N GLU A 363 -0.62 14.38 12.35
CA GLU A 363 -1.50 14.89 13.41
C GLU A 363 -1.73 16.41 13.28
N LEU A 364 -2.06 16.85 12.08
CA LEU A 364 -2.40 18.23 11.79
C LEU A 364 -3.79 18.61 12.36
N PRO A 365 -4.06 19.90 12.62
CA PRO A 365 -5.40 20.32 12.99
C PRO A 365 -6.46 19.87 11.99
N GLY A 366 -7.45 19.11 12.46
CA GLY A 366 -8.52 18.55 11.64
C GLY A 366 -8.20 17.20 10.98
N ALA A 367 -6.98 16.69 11.10
CA ALA A 367 -6.66 15.34 10.69
C ALA A 367 -7.23 14.30 11.66
N HIS A 368 -7.65 13.17 11.15
CA HIS A 368 -8.14 12.04 11.93
C HIS A 368 -7.67 10.72 11.32
N VAL A 369 -7.56 9.69 12.14
CA VAL A 369 -7.31 8.33 11.67
C VAL A 369 -8.55 7.87 10.90
N ASN A 370 -8.37 7.48 9.64
CA ASN A 370 -9.46 6.95 8.82
C ASN A 370 -9.40 5.42 8.70
N HIS A 371 -8.20 4.84 8.63
CA HIS A 371 -8.01 3.39 8.68
C HIS A 371 -6.83 3.01 9.57
N ARG A 372 -6.90 1.83 10.14
CA ARG A 372 -5.77 1.16 10.80
C ARG A 372 -5.64 -0.25 10.26
N TYR A 373 -4.42 -0.62 9.92
CA TYR A 373 -4.07 -1.95 9.45
C TYR A 373 -3.09 -2.57 10.43
N ARG A 374 -3.22 -3.87 10.67
CA ARG A 374 -2.36 -4.60 11.59
C ARG A 374 -1.67 -5.75 10.90
N VAL A 375 -0.36 -5.81 11.04
CA VAL A 375 0.41 -7.00 10.72
C VAL A 375 0.57 -7.82 11.99
N TYR A 376 0.35 -9.11 11.86
CA TYR A 376 0.45 -10.08 12.94
C TYR A 376 1.67 -10.97 12.75
N GLU A 377 2.15 -11.56 13.84
CA GLU A 377 3.24 -12.52 13.81
C GLU A 377 2.95 -13.74 14.70
N LYS A 378 3.61 -14.86 14.37
CA LYS A 378 3.57 -16.10 15.15
C LYS A 378 4.86 -16.87 14.96
N ALA A 379 5.42 -17.44 16.05
CA ALA A 379 6.48 -18.43 15.97
C ALA A 379 5.92 -19.72 15.34
N LEU A 380 6.68 -20.33 14.40
CA LEU A 380 6.28 -21.53 13.67
C LEU A 380 6.87 -22.81 14.28
#